data_8d0c98ad37c7b9a9e7a39520ef03bd21
#
_entry.id   8d0c98ad37c7b9a9e7a39520ef03bd21
#
_cell.length_a   1.000
_cell.length_b   1.000
_cell.length_c   1.000
_cell.angle_alpha   90.00
_cell.angle_beta   90.00
_cell.angle_gamma   90.00
#
_symmetry.space_group_name_H-M   'P 1'
#
loop_
_entity.id
_entity.type
_entity.pdbx_description
1 polymer ?
#
loop_
_entity_poly.entity_id
_entity_poly.type
_entity_poly.pdbx_seq_one_letter_code
_entity_poly.pdbx_strand_id
1 'polypeptide(L)'
;MLTLGIQKEGGLGKYLGLPELFGKKKKDLFNNIIDRIRQRALSWSSRFLSSAGKTTMLKSVLAAMPTYTMSCFKIPASLCKRIKSALTRFWWDSSAEKRKMVWISWDKLTLSKRDGGLGFIDVKCFNDALLARISWRILSQPSCLLARIILGKYCKNSHFLDSSVPSSASHGWRSICAGRDLLKKHLGKVIGNGKNTNIWSDPWLSLTEPLIPMGPPNKDAQHLVVADLLCPTTLTWNIQRIHDLLPAYQIDILELRPSTRRAQDKLIWLHSKSGEYTAKSWYHIASKNTTEALLQNCITGDFNWSTQIWDLKCAPKQKFLMWKAMKDALPVGTNLLSRGIDAPFKIPFDPSRITTLRLGFESIHRMITLPPSGIGDTLLSPWILWSLWNSMNKKLFEKRLLTTTETLTTAISQAREWIGAQSAKTTNPPVGKTNLISSAEADRAQIFSDAAWRLESKDAGFGWFISNCPNQTNIHRQSSARNVRSGLMAEAMALFLALQHAKSIGITNLSMASDSQQLITTINSESPPIELHGIVFDILNLSLDFNDVRFSFVPRSENRVADELAKSSLFSFSIVPGSTGLNP
;
A
#
# COMPACT_ATOMS: atom_id res chain seq x y z
N MET A 1 15.97 -19.60 45.41
CA MET A 1 16.79 -18.55 44.79
C MET A 1 18.27 -18.64 45.15
N LEU A 2 18.62 -18.95 46.37
CA LEU A 2 20.03 -19.16 46.78
C LEU A 2 20.74 -20.31 46.00
N THR A 3 20.02 -21.32 45.56
CA THR A 3 20.54 -22.48 44.81
C THR A 3 20.96 -22.17 43.37
N LEU A 4 20.54 -21.02 42.80
CA LEU A 4 20.84 -20.60 41.45
C LEU A 4 21.84 -19.43 41.36
N GLY A 5 22.44 -19.02 42.48
CA GLY A 5 23.40 -17.92 42.55
C GLY A 5 22.83 -16.52 42.19
N ILE A 6 21.51 -16.36 42.17
CA ILE A 6 20.85 -15.10 41.79
C ILE A 6 20.85 -14.17 43.00
N GLN A 7 21.71 -13.16 42.98
CA GLN A 7 21.91 -12.21 44.09
C GLN A 7 20.89 -11.05 44.13
N LYS A 8 20.09 -10.83 43.08
CA LYS A 8 19.06 -9.78 43.02
C LYS A 8 17.78 -10.29 42.39
N GLU A 9 16.65 -10.04 43.03
CA GLU A 9 15.34 -10.15 42.37
C GLU A 9 15.25 -9.14 41.26
N GLY A 10 14.94 -9.61 40.05
CA GLY A 10 14.66 -8.75 38.89
C GLY A 10 13.43 -7.90 39.17
N GLY A 11 13.39 -6.68 38.66
CA GLY A 11 12.20 -5.83 38.82
C GLY A 11 12.38 -4.35 38.52
N LEU A 12 13.61 -3.86 38.57
CA LEU A 12 13.97 -2.48 38.17
C LEU A 12 14.80 -2.44 36.88
N GLY A 13 14.98 -3.60 36.24
CA GLY A 13 15.78 -3.75 35.03
C GLY A 13 15.08 -3.37 33.75
N LYS A 14 15.87 -3.32 32.67
CA LYS A 14 15.37 -3.22 31.30
C LYS A 14 15.67 -4.52 30.59
N TYR A 15 14.63 -5.17 30.04
CA TYR A 15 14.80 -6.32 29.16
C TYR A 15 14.75 -5.83 27.72
N LEU A 16 15.83 -6.03 26.96
CA LEU A 16 15.97 -5.55 25.57
C LEU A 16 15.63 -4.06 25.40
N GLY A 17 15.98 -3.24 26.41
CA GLY A 17 15.71 -1.79 26.38
C GLY A 17 14.29 -1.37 26.77
N LEU A 18 13.39 -2.32 27.04
CA LEU A 18 12.04 -2.08 27.59
C LEU A 18 12.03 -2.28 29.10
N PRO A 19 11.20 -1.52 29.84
CA PRO A 19 11.05 -1.71 31.29
C PRO A 19 10.41 -3.08 31.58
N GLU A 20 10.95 -3.80 32.56
CA GLU A 20 10.39 -5.08 33.01
C GLU A 20 9.08 -4.89 33.79
N LEU A 21 9.00 -3.85 34.61
CA LEU A 21 7.82 -3.52 35.41
C LEU A 21 7.19 -2.19 34.97
N PHE A 22 5.90 -2.21 34.76
CA PHE A 22 5.08 -1.03 34.52
C PHE A 22 4.43 -0.52 35.79
N GLY A 23 5.09 0.42 36.46
CA GLY A 23 4.51 1.10 37.63
C GLY A 23 3.34 2.04 37.28
N LYS A 24 2.72 2.65 38.32
CA LYS A 24 1.61 3.61 38.10
C LYS A 24 1.96 4.81 37.21
N LYS A 25 3.21 5.29 37.25
CA LYS A 25 3.70 6.43 36.45
C LYS A 25 4.32 5.99 35.10
N LYS A 26 3.48 5.60 34.16
CA LYS A 26 3.90 5.13 32.83
C LYS A 26 4.71 6.16 32.02
N LYS A 27 4.56 7.46 32.31
CA LYS A 27 5.24 8.55 31.59
C LYS A 27 6.76 8.47 31.75
N ASP A 28 7.25 8.10 32.91
CA ASP A 28 8.68 8.11 33.23
C ASP A 28 9.43 6.95 32.58
N LEU A 29 8.74 5.82 32.34
CA LEU A 29 9.31 4.64 31.71
C LEU A 29 9.76 4.88 30.26
N PHE A 30 9.09 5.79 29.56
CA PHE A 30 9.35 6.10 28.16
C PHE A 30 10.14 7.41 27.94
N ASN A 31 10.52 8.13 29.01
CA ASN A 31 11.28 9.38 28.90
C ASN A 31 12.61 9.18 28.18
N ASN A 32 13.26 8.05 28.42
CA ASN A 32 14.53 7.69 27.77
C ASN A 32 14.44 7.70 26.22
N ILE A 33 13.28 7.41 25.64
CA ILE A 33 13.08 7.48 24.17
C ILE A 33 13.21 8.93 23.68
N ILE A 34 12.56 9.85 24.40
CA ILE A 34 12.61 11.29 24.05
C ILE A 34 14.03 11.81 24.22
N ASP A 35 14.71 11.44 25.28
CA ASP A 35 16.07 11.91 25.55
C ASP A 35 17.03 11.39 24.49
N ARG A 36 16.90 10.13 24.06
CA ARG A 36 17.65 9.57 22.92
C ARG A 36 17.35 10.30 21.61
N ILE A 37 16.07 10.59 21.31
CA ILE A 37 15.70 11.35 20.12
C ILE A 37 16.33 12.75 20.17
N ARG A 38 16.26 13.43 21.32
CA ARG A 38 16.84 14.76 21.51
C ARG A 38 18.35 14.74 21.38
N GLN A 39 19.05 13.81 22.03
CA GLN A 39 20.48 13.65 21.94
C GLN A 39 20.92 13.44 20.48
N ARG A 40 20.23 12.56 19.75
CA ARG A 40 20.53 12.30 18.34
C ARG A 40 20.23 13.50 17.45
N ALA A 41 19.14 14.21 17.74
CA ALA A 41 18.75 15.43 17.04
C ALA A 41 19.75 16.60 17.28
N LEU A 42 20.37 16.65 18.46
CA LEU A 42 21.30 17.70 18.87
C LEU A 42 22.76 17.37 18.56
N SER A 43 23.06 16.20 17.95
CA SER A 43 24.44 15.84 17.59
C SER A 43 25.06 16.92 16.67
N TRP A 44 26.37 17.09 16.75
CA TRP A 44 27.13 18.12 16.00
C TRP A 44 26.84 18.08 14.48
N SER A 45 26.58 16.88 13.92
CA SER A 45 26.28 16.68 12.50
C SER A 45 24.95 17.28 12.07
N SER A 46 23.97 17.44 12.99
CA SER A 46 22.65 17.99 12.65
C SER A 46 22.68 19.49 12.30
N ARG A 47 23.68 20.21 12.77
CA ARG A 47 23.84 21.66 12.54
C ARG A 47 24.13 21.99 11.08
N PHE A 48 24.81 21.10 10.37
CA PHE A 48 25.24 21.29 8.98
C PHE A 48 24.33 20.63 7.94
N LEU A 49 23.23 19.98 8.39
CA LEU A 49 22.31 19.31 7.49
C LEU A 49 21.47 20.31 6.67
N SER A 50 21.48 20.12 5.36
CA SER A 50 20.53 20.76 4.46
C SER A 50 19.07 20.29 4.75
N SER A 51 18.07 20.96 4.21
CA SER A 51 16.68 20.52 4.32
C SER A 51 16.46 19.08 3.81
N ALA A 52 17.19 18.68 2.76
CA ALA A 52 17.17 17.30 2.28
C ALA A 52 17.80 16.34 3.30
N GLY A 53 18.96 16.68 3.86
CA GLY A 53 19.61 15.89 4.91
C GLY A 53 18.74 15.76 6.16
N LYS A 54 18.08 16.85 6.60
CA LYS A 54 17.11 16.81 7.71
C LYS A 54 15.91 15.91 7.41
N THR A 55 15.39 15.93 6.18
CA THR A 55 14.29 15.04 5.76
C THR A 55 14.70 13.58 5.86
N THR A 56 15.90 13.24 5.38
CA THR A 56 16.44 11.87 5.46
C THR A 56 16.62 11.45 6.91
N MET A 57 17.25 12.29 7.73
CA MET A 57 17.46 12.02 9.15
C MET A 57 16.15 11.81 9.92
N LEU A 58 15.11 12.63 9.64
CA LEU A 58 13.79 12.47 10.23
C LEU A 58 13.15 11.15 9.85
N LYS A 59 13.16 10.79 8.56
CA LYS A 59 12.45 9.60 8.06
C LYS A 59 13.15 8.29 8.41
N SER A 60 14.48 8.24 8.30
CA SER A 60 15.23 7.00 8.45
C SER A 60 15.79 6.76 9.86
N VAL A 61 16.02 7.80 10.65
CA VAL A 61 16.64 7.68 11.97
C VAL A 61 15.69 8.08 13.10
N LEU A 62 15.32 9.35 13.17
CA LEU A 62 14.59 9.86 14.35
C LEU A 62 13.20 9.28 14.51
N ALA A 63 12.47 9.10 13.41
CA ALA A 63 11.15 8.46 13.41
C ALA A 63 11.22 6.96 13.66
N ALA A 64 12.34 6.31 13.37
CA ALA A 64 12.53 4.88 13.61
C ALA A 64 12.91 4.56 15.07
N MET A 65 13.49 5.49 15.82
CA MET A 65 13.98 5.25 17.19
C MET A 65 12.90 4.72 18.16
N PRO A 66 11.65 5.19 18.16
CA PRO A 66 10.60 4.69 19.03
C PRO A 66 9.94 3.40 18.54
N THR A 67 10.25 2.91 17.31
CA THR A 67 9.52 1.83 16.62
C THR A 67 9.45 0.54 17.46
N TYR A 68 10.53 0.13 18.09
CA TYR A 68 10.55 -1.07 18.92
C TYR A 68 9.56 -0.98 20.10
N THR A 69 9.57 0.13 20.83
CA THR A 69 8.62 0.35 21.92
C THR A 69 7.19 0.45 21.41
N MET A 70 6.98 1.11 20.27
CA MET A 70 5.68 1.24 19.61
C MET A 70 5.11 -0.09 19.13
N SER A 71 5.96 -1.03 18.74
CA SER A 71 5.52 -2.37 18.33
C SER A 71 5.06 -3.23 19.52
N CYS A 72 5.51 -2.92 20.74
CA CYS A 72 5.14 -3.68 21.92
C CYS A 72 4.01 -3.03 22.72
N PHE A 73 3.95 -1.69 22.76
CA PHE A 73 3.08 -0.97 23.68
C PHE A 73 2.36 0.21 23.03
N LYS A 74 1.13 0.44 23.46
CA LYS A 74 0.40 1.67 23.14
C LYS A 74 0.98 2.82 23.94
N ILE A 75 1.58 3.78 23.23
CA ILE A 75 2.23 4.94 23.82
C ILE A 75 1.18 5.96 24.28
N PRO A 76 1.30 6.53 25.48
CA PRO A 76 0.40 7.58 25.95
C PRO A 76 0.40 8.80 25.02
N ALA A 77 -0.75 9.43 24.83
CA ALA A 77 -0.91 10.60 23.96
C ALA A 77 0.03 11.77 24.32
N SER A 78 0.29 11.96 25.62
CA SER A 78 1.23 12.98 26.11
C SER A 78 2.67 12.72 25.62
N LEU A 79 3.07 11.46 25.53
CA LEU A 79 4.38 11.08 25.01
C LEU A 79 4.46 11.26 23.50
N CYS A 80 3.40 10.89 22.76
CA CYS A 80 3.31 11.16 21.31
C CYS A 80 3.47 12.68 21.03
N LYS A 81 2.82 13.54 21.82
CA LYS A 81 2.98 15.00 21.73
C LYS A 81 4.43 15.45 21.96
N ARG A 82 5.12 14.87 22.95
CA ARG A 82 6.53 15.19 23.24
C ARG A 82 7.48 14.73 22.14
N ILE A 83 7.28 13.54 21.58
CA ILE A 83 8.04 13.04 20.42
C ILE A 83 7.81 13.98 19.22
N LYS A 84 6.55 14.27 18.88
CA LYS A 84 6.16 15.21 17.84
C LYS A 84 6.84 16.58 18.01
N SER A 85 6.88 17.12 19.23
CA SER A 85 7.55 18.37 19.54
C SER A 85 9.07 18.28 19.29
N ALA A 86 9.73 17.18 19.68
CA ALA A 86 11.16 16.99 19.44
C ALA A 86 11.49 16.91 17.93
N LEU A 87 10.68 16.19 17.14
CA LEU A 87 10.84 16.10 15.69
C LEU A 87 10.59 17.44 14.99
N THR A 88 9.57 18.19 15.45
CA THR A 88 9.28 19.55 14.94
C THR A 88 10.45 20.50 15.19
N ARG A 89 11.04 20.48 16.38
CA ARG A 89 12.20 21.31 16.71
C ARG A 89 13.42 20.95 15.87
N PHE A 90 13.70 19.67 15.69
CA PHE A 90 14.78 19.24 14.79
C PHE A 90 14.58 19.76 13.35
N TRP A 91 13.34 19.75 12.85
CA TRP A 91 13.06 20.24 11.50
C TRP A 91 13.29 21.75 11.35
N TRP A 92 12.78 22.55 12.30
CA TRP A 92 12.77 23.99 12.18
C TRP A 92 14.01 24.67 12.76
N ASP A 93 14.55 24.17 13.87
CA ASP A 93 15.68 24.80 14.56
C ASP A 93 17.01 24.59 13.80
N SER A 94 17.90 25.58 13.89
CA SER A 94 19.25 25.51 13.32
C SER A 94 20.30 25.10 14.37
N SER A 95 20.03 25.35 15.64
CA SER A 95 20.88 24.96 16.77
C SER A 95 20.01 24.70 18.01
N ALA A 96 20.61 24.05 19.03
CA ALA A 96 19.95 23.78 20.30
C ALA A 96 19.57 25.06 21.06
N GLU A 97 20.35 26.11 20.90
CA GLU A 97 20.23 27.37 21.65
C GLU A 97 19.26 28.34 21.02
N LYS A 98 19.14 28.32 19.67
CA LYS A 98 18.29 29.25 18.91
C LYS A 98 17.05 28.55 18.36
N ARG A 99 15.94 28.72 19.09
CA ARG A 99 14.63 28.26 18.62
C ARG A 99 14.18 29.12 17.46
N LYS A 100 13.86 28.47 16.35
CA LYS A 100 13.26 29.13 15.19
C LYS A 100 11.73 29.05 15.22
N MET A 101 11.09 29.95 14.47
CA MET A 101 9.67 29.95 14.27
C MET A 101 9.22 28.67 13.54
N VAL A 102 8.14 28.04 14.00
CA VAL A 102 7.49 26.92 13.34
C VAL A 102 6.48 27.46 12.35
N TRP A 103 6.82 27.45 11.06
CA TRP A 103 5.98 28.00 10.00
C TRP A 103 4.79 27.11 9.67
N ILE A 104 4.98 25.80 9.69
CA ILE A 104 3.97 24.80 9.32
C ILE A 104 3.86 23.79 10.48
N SER A 105 2.63 23.51 10.92
CA SER A 105 2.39 22.52 11.98
C SER A 105 2.82 21.11 11.55
N TRP A 106 3.19 20.28 12.53
CA TRP A 106 3.62 18.90 12.26
C TRP A 106 2.53 18.09 11.52
N ASP A 107 1.26 18.29 11.87
CA ASP A 107 0.14 17.60 11.24
C ASP A 107 0.05 17.88 9.73
N LYS A 108 0.29 19.14 9.32
CA LYS A 108 0.39 19.49 7.89
C LYS A 108 1.64 18.91 7.21
N LEU A 109 2.74 18.72 7.96
CA LEU A 109 3.96 18.09 7.45
C LEU A 109 3.80 16.57 7.27
N THR A 110 2.90 15.91 8.01
CA THR A 110 2.61 14.48 7.87
C THR A 110 1.79 14.15 6.63
N LEU A 111 1.07 15.10 6.06
CA LEU A 111 0.37 14.93 4.79
C LEU A 111 1.30 14.40 3.70
N SER A 112 0.75 13.69 2.73
CA SER A 112 1.53 13.22 1.59
C SER A 112 2.05 14.40 0.76
N LYS A 113 3.08 14.16 -0.06
CA LYS A 113 3.56 15.18 -1.00
C LYS A 113 2.46 15.63 -1.98
N ARG A 114 1.55 14.72 -2.36
CA ARG A 114 0.41 15.02 -3.23
C ARG A 114 -0.59 15.97 -2.58
N ASP A 115 -0.69 15.92 -1.24
CA ASP A 115 -1.59 16.74 -0.42
C ASP A 115 -0.88 17.99 0.15
N GLY A 116 0.31 18.29 -0.36
CA GLY A 116 1.10 19.46 0.03
C GLY A 116 1.87 19.32 1.35
N GLY A 117 2.05 18.10 1.85
CA GLY A 117 2.94 17.79 2.99
C GLY A 117 4.32 17.35 2.56
N LEU A 118 5.09 16.78 3.50
CA LEU A 118 6.41 16.18 3.29
C LEU A 118 6.43 14.67 3.50
N GLY A 119 5.29 14.08 3.89
CA GLY A 119 5.16 12.66 4.19
C GLY A 119 5.99 12.28 5.42
N PHE A 120 5.98 13.11 6.47
CA PHE A 120 6.55 12.74 7.76
C PHE A 120 5.58 11.82 8.51
N ILE A 121 6.09 11.07 9.46
CA ILE A 121 5.29 10.07 10.17
C ILE A 121 4.45 10.74 11.26
N ASP A 122 3.14 10.46 11.28
CA ASP A 122 2.30 10.68 12.46
C ASP A 122 2.57 9.58 13.48
N VAL A 123 3.07 9.98 14.64
CA VAL A 123 3.54 9.08 15.69
C VAL A 123 2.42 8.20 16.25
N LYS A 124 1.20 8.75 16.38
CA LYS A 124 0.03 8.03 16.91
C LYS A 124 -0.46 6.98 15.91
N CYS A 125 -0.71 7.40 14.67
CA CYS A 125 -1.15 6.48 13.60
C CYS A 125 -0.13 5.36 13.36
N PHE A 126 1.16 5.67 13.47
CA PHE A 126 2.22 4.69 13.30
C PHE A 126 2.27 3.67 14.46
N ASN A 127 2.09 4.13 15.71
CA ASN A 127 1.98 3.21 16.85
C ASN A 127 0.77 2.27 16.71
N ASP A 128 -0.38 2.81 16.32
CA ASP A 128 -1.60 2.03 16.08
C ASP A 128 -1.38 0.98 14.97
N ALA A 129 -0.69 1.36 13.88
CA ALA A 129 -0.33 0.44 12.81
C ALA A 129 0.58 -0.72 13.26
N LEU A 130 1.55 -0.44 14.12
CA LEU A 130 2.46 -1.47 14.64
C LEU A 130 1.76 -2.43 15.61
N LEU A 131 0.83 -1.94 16.44
CA LEU A 131 0.05 -2.78 17.35
C LEU A 131 -0.94 -3.67 16.58
N ALA A 132 -1.59 -3.13 15.56
CA ALA A 132 -2.45 -3.91 14.69
C ALA A 132 -1.68 -5.04 13.97
N ARG A 133 -0.40 -4.82 13.62
CA ARG A 133 0.47 -5.87 13.06
C ARG A 133 0.68 -7.04 14.02
N ILE A 134 0.84 -6.76 15.31
CA ILE A 134 0.96 -7.83 16.31
C ILE A 134 -0.35 -8.61 16.44
N SER A 135 -1.48 -7.90 16.48
CA SER A 135 -2.81 -8.52 16.55
C SER A 135 -3.11 -9.34 15.28
N TRP A 136 -2.70 -8.88 14.10
CA TRP A 136 -2.77 -9.64 12.85
C TRP A 136 -1.94 -10.93 12.92
N ARG A 137 -0.73 -10.86 13.48
CA ARG A 137 0.12 -12.05 13.64
C ARG A 137 -0.54 -13.11 14.53
N ILE A 138 -1.24 -12.70 15.59
CA ILE A 138 -1.98 -13.62 16.46
C ILE A 138 -3.14 -14.28 15.70
N LEU A 139 -3.83 -13.54 14.83
CA LEU A 139 -4.93 -14.05 14.01
C LEU A 139 -4.46 -14.97 12.87
N SER A 140 -3.43 -14.56 12.14
CA SER A 140 -2.96 -15.27 10.96
C SER A 140 -2.04 -16.46 11.27
N GLN A 141 -1.37 -16.44 12.44
CA GLN A 141 -0.42 -17.48 12.86
C GLN A 141 -0.72 -17.95 14.30
N PRO A 142 -1.86 -18.60 14.55
CA PRO A 142 -2.27 -19.00 15.92
C PRO A 142 -1.32 -20.03 16.56
N SER A 143 -0.55 -20.74 15.76
CA SER A 143 0.45 -21.72 16.22
C SER A 143 1.76 -21.09 16.72
N CYS A 144 2.03 -19.80 16.41
CA CYS A 144 3.26 -19.15 16.85
C CYS A 144 3.30 -18.99 18.38
N LEU A 145 4.50 -18.97 18.95
CA LEU A 145 4.69 -18.90 20.42
C LEU A 145 3.95 -17.73 21.07
N LEU A 146 4.00 -16.54 20.45
CA LEU A 146 3.27 -15.36 20.95
C LEU A 146 1.77 -15.62 21.02
N ALA A 147 1.17 -16.14 19.94
CA ALA A 147 -0.27 -16.41 19.90
C ALA A 147 -0.65 -17.46 20.95
N ARG A 148 0.08 -18.54 21.04
CA ARG A 148 -0.18 -19.62 22.05
C ARG A 148 -0.17 -19.10 23.48
N ILE A 149 0.81 -18.27 23.85
CA ILE A 149 0.91 -17.69 25.20
C ILE A 149 -0.26 -16.72 25.46
N ILE A 150 -0.52 -15.82 24.52
CA ILE A 150 -1.55 -14.79 24.67
C ILE A 150 -2.95 -15.40 24.68
N LEU A 151 -3.26 -16.28 23.72
CA LEU A 151 -4.56 -16.95 23.64
C LEU A 151 -4.79 -17.86 24.84
N GLY A 152 -3.79 -18.65 25.27
CA GLY A 152 -3.88 -19.50 26.44
C GLY A 152 -4.09 -18.74 27.75
N LYS A 153 -3.59 -17.51 27.85
CA LYS A 153 -3.75 -16.68 29.06
C LYS A 153 -5.06 -15.90 29.08
N TYR A 154 -5.46 -15.29 27.96
CA TYR A 154 -6.53 -14.29 27.94
C TYR A 154 -7.77 -14.69 27.14
N CYS A 155 -7.72 -15.75 26.33
CA CYS A 155 -8.80 -16.15 25.43
C CYS A 155 -9.25 -17.61 25.67
N LYS A 156 -9.24 -18.10 26.92
CA LYS A 156 -9.61 -19.49 27.24
C LYS A 156 -11.04 -19.85 26.83
N ASN A 157 -11.98 -18.91 27.02
CA ASN A 157 -13.42 -19.14 26.81
C ASN A 157 -14.02 -18.22 25.73
N SER A 158 -13.21 -17.51 24.97
CA SER A 158 -13.68 -16.57 23.95
C SER A 158 -12.72 -16.51 22.78
N HIS A 159 -13.25 -16.19 21.59
CA HIS A 159 -12.41 -15.95 20.43
C HIS A 159 -11.60 -14.65 20.61
N PHE A 160 -10.40 -14.58 20.04
CA PHE A 160 -9.50 -13.41 20.18
C PHE A 160 -10.19 -12.09 19.82
N LEU A 161 -10.97 -12.07 18.72
CA LEU A 161 -11.68 -10.86 18.26
C LEU A 161 -12.74 -10.36 19.25
N ASP A 162 -13.29 -11.24 20.09
CA ASP A 162 -14.40 -10.95 21.00
C ASP A 162 -14.01 -10.96 22.48
N SER A 163 -12.72 -11.25 22.75
CA SER A 163 -12.21 -11.32 24.11
C SER A 163 -12.26 -9.95 24.82
N SER A 164 -12.74 -9.94 26.05
CA SER A 164 -12.78 -8.75 26.91
C SER A 164 -11.39 -8.37 27.44
N VAL A 165 -11.24 -7.11 27.86
CA VAL A 165 -10.01 -6.61 28.48
C VAL A 165 -10.24 -6.48 30.00
N PRO A 166 -9.79 -7.44 30.81
CA PRO A 166 -9.95 -7.37 32.28
C PRO A 166 -9.28 -6.12 32.87
N SER A 167 -9.78 -5.63 34.02
CA SER A 167 -9.19 -4.49 34.72
C SER A 167 -7.75 -4.77 35.16
N SER A 168 -7.44 -6.02 35.49
CA SER A 168 -6.11 -6.51 35.88
C SER A 168 -5.19 -6.83 34.72
N ALA A 169 -5.63 -6.61 33.45
CA ALA A 169 -4.86 -6.96 32.26
C ALA A 169 -3.52 -6.22 32.18
N SER A 170 -2.50 -6.93 31.72
CA SER A 170 -1.18 -6.34 31.50
C SER A 170 -1.22 -5.21 30.47
N HIS A 171 -0.26 -4.31 30.53
CA HIS A 171 -0.15 -3.21 29.55
C HIS A 171 0.06 -3.73 28.11
N GLY A 172 0.79 -4.84 27.96
CA GLY A 172 0.97 -5.52 26.67
C GLY A 172 -0.34 -6.03 26.10
N TRP A 173 -1.15 -6.74 26.91
CA TRP A 173 -2.46 -7.23 26.46
C TRP A 173 -3.39 -6.08 26.03
N ARG A 174 -3.47 -5.02 26.85
CA ARG A 174 -4.27 -3.82 26.48
C ARG A 174 -3.80 -3.20 25.16
N SER A 175 -2.50 -3.21 24.92
CA SER A 175 -1.93 -2.70 23.66
C SER A 175 -2.29 -3.58 22.47
N ILE A 176 -2.23 -4.90 22.62
CA ILE A 176 -2.66 -5.87 21.60
C ILE A 176 -4.16 -5.70 21.31
N CYS A 177 -5.00 -5.61 22.35
CA CYS A 177 -6.44 -5.38 22.16
C CYS A 177 -6.74 -4.07 21.43
N ALA A 178 -6.00 -3.01 21.69
CA ALA A 178 -6.14 -1.76 20.95
C ALA A 178 -5.84 -1.95 19.45
N GLY A 179 -4.83 -2.74 19.11
CA GLY A 179 -4.54 -3.12 17.72
C GLY A 179 -5.62 -4.03 17.10
N ARG A 180 -6.14 -5.00 17.88
CA ARG A 180 -7.24 -5.88 17.48
C ARG A 180 -8.50 -5.10 17.12
N ASP A 181 -8.90 -4.15 17.97
CA ASP A 181 -10.13 -3.38 17.79
C ASP A 181 -10.06 -2.49 16.53
N LEU A 182 -8.87 -2.08 16.14
CA LEU A 182 -8.63 -1.41 14.86
C LEU A 182 -8.77 -2.36 13.67
N LEU A 183 -8.24 -3.58 13.77
CA LEU A 183 -8.35 -4.59 12.71
C LEU A 183 -9.79 -5.01 12.49
N LYS A 184 -10.54 -5.29 13.56
CA LYS A 184 -11.90 -5.85 13.52
C LYS A 184 -12.83 -5.12 12.55
N LYS A 185 -12.63 -3.80 12.38
CA LYS A 185 -13.46 -2.96 11.50
C LYS A 185 -13.13 -3.09 10.00
N HIS A 186 -12.06 -3.79 9.66
CA HIS A 186 -11.52 -3.83 8.30
C HIS A 186 -11.14 -5.25 7.86
N LEU A 187 -11.59 -6.25 8.61
CA LEU A 187 -11.40 -7.65 8.24
C LEU A 187 -12.52 -8.12 7.32
N GLY A 188 -12.18 -9.03 6.42
CA GLY A 188 -13.10 -9.80 5.60
C GLY A 188 -12.73 -11.27 5.63
N LYS A 189 -13.56 -12.12 5.05
CA LYS A 189 -13.27 -13.53 4.82
C LYS A 189 -13.33 -13.86 3.33
N VAL A 190 -12.35 -14.60 2.85
CA VAL A 190 -12.39 -15.20 1.51
C VAL A 190 -12.84 -16.64 1.66
N ILE A 191 -13.79 -17.02 0.83
CA ILE A 191 -14.39 -18.34 0.84
C ILE A 191 -13.48 -19.33 0.11
N GLY A 192 -13.14 -20.40 0.80
CA GLY A 192 -12.53 -21.59 0.22
C GLY A 192 -13.60 -22.69 0.12
N ASN A 193 -13.80 -23.45 1.18
CA ASN A 193 -14.82 -24.51 1.26
C ASN A 193 -16.08 -24.10 2.03
N GLY A 194 -16.13 -22.87 2.57
CA GLY A 194 -17.26 -22.30 3.28
C GLY A 194 -17.56 -22.88 4.67
N LYS A 195 -16.79 -23.86 5.16
CA LYS A 195 -17.09 -24.55 6.42
C LYS A 195 -16.84 -23.71 7.68
N ASN A 196 -15.89 -22.79 7.60
CA ASN A 196 -15.46 -21.95 8.72
C ASN A 196 -16.04 -20.52 8.65
N THR A 197 -17.03 -20.29 7.81
CA THR A 197 -17.64 -18.97 7.61
C THR A 197 -19.14 -19.04 7.86
N ASN A 198 -19.58 -18.36 8.91
CA ASN A 198 -21.02 -18.22 9.18
C ASN A 198 -21.63 -17.21 8.21
N ILE A 199 -22.79 -17.52 7.65
CA ILE A 199 -23.46 -16.70 6.65
C ILE A 199 -23.77 -15.30 7.21
N TRP A 200 -24.25 -15.23 8.47
CA TRP A 200 -24.89 -14.04 9.03
C TRP A 200 -24.00 -13.20 9.94
N SER A 201 -22.88 -13.75 10.42
CA SER A 201 -22.01 -13.05 11.38
C SER A 201 -20.65 -12.69 10.82
N ASP A 202 -20.21 -13.34 9.75
CA ASP A 202 -18.91 -13.09 9.16
C ASP A 202 -18.98 -12.12 7.95
N PRO A 203 -17.99 -11.25 7.75
CA PRO A 203 -17.94 -10.35 6.59
C PRO A 203 -17.29 -11.06 5.39
N TRP A 204 -18.10 -11.69 4.54
CA TRP A 204 -17.63 -12.49 3.42
C TRP A 204 -18.18 -12.08 2.04
N LEU A 205 -19.20 -11.22 2.01
CA LEU A 205 -19.89 -10.85 0.76
C LEU A 205 -19.04 -9.94 -0.15
N SER A 206 -18.08 -9.22 0.41
CA SER A 206 -17.25 -8.30 -0.37
C SER A 206 -15.76 -8.49 -0.08
N LEU A 207 -14.93 -8.28 -1.10
CA LEU A 207 -13.46 -8.27 -0.98
C LEU A 207 -12.87 -6.85 -0.80
N THR A 208 -13.73 -5.83 -0.76
CA THR A 208 -13.32 -4.42 -0.61
C THR A 208 -13.80 -3.80 0.70
N GLU A 209 -14.95 -4.25 1.20
CA GLU A 209 -15.60 -3.74 2.40
C GLU A 209 -16.05 -4.88 3.32
N PRO A 210 -16.10 -4.67 4.65
CA PRO A 210 -16.57 -5.69 5.60
C PRO A 210 -18.10 -5.82 5.52
N LEU A 211 -18.60 -6.49 4.49
CA LEU A 211 -20.03 -6.63 4.23
C LEU A 211 -20.57 -7.94 4.81
N ILE A 212 -21.57 -7.81 5.68
CA ILE A 212 -22.33 -8.90 6.29
C ILE A 212 -23.77 -8.80 5.78
N PRO A 213 -24.47 -9.92 5.50
CA PRO A 213 -25.89 -9.87 5.11
C PRO A 213 -26.73 -9.11 6.14
N MET A 214 -27.60 -8.22 5.67
CA MET A 214 -28.53 -7.47 6.51
C MET A 214 -29.84 -8.24 6.69
N GLY A 215 -30.39 -8.18 7.90
CA GLY A 215 -31.67 -8.75 8.27
C GLY A 215 -31.54 -9.81 9.37
N PRO A 216 -32.58 -10.01 10.17
CA PRO A 216 -32.59 -11.11 11.13
C PRO A 216 -32.77 -12.43 10.36
N PRO A 217 -31.85 -13.39 10.48
CA PRO A 217 -32.09 -14.71 9.91
C PRO A 217 -33.25 -15.41 10.62
N ASN A 218 -33.96 -16.27 9.91
CA ASN A 218 -34.89 -17.21 10.56
C ASN A 218 -34.11 -18.01 11.62
N LYS A 219 -34.79 -18.38 12.72
CA LYS A 219 -34.16 -19.10 13.84
C LYS A 219 -33.37 -20.33 13.39
N ASP A 220 -33.91 -21.06 12.40
CA ASP A 220 -33.29 -22.26 11.84
C ASP A 220 -32.10 -21.96 10.94
N ALA A 221 -31.95 -20.75 10.43
CA ALA A 221 -30.89 -20.33 9.52
C ALA A 221 -29.69 -19.69 10.22
N GLN A 222 -29.78 -19.34 11.50
CA GLN A 222 -28.73 -18.62 12.24
C GLN A 222 -27.38 -19.35 12.28
N HIS A 223 -27.41 -20.67 12.27
CA HIS A 223 -26.22 -21.52 12.38
C HIS A 223 -25.64 -21.94 11.03
N LEU A 224 -26.29 -21.56 9.93
CA LEU A 224 -25.82 -21.94 8.60
C LEU A 224 -24.45 -21.32 8.29
N VAL A 225 -23.62 -22.14 7.64
CA VAL A 225 -22.32 -21.75 7.12
C VAL A 225 -22.36 -21.60 5.60
N VAL A 226 -21.40 -20.91 5.03
CA VAL A 226 -21.36 -20.68 3.57
C VAL A 226 -21.29 -21.99 2.78
N ALA A 227 -20.71 -23.06 3.36
CA ALA A 227 -20.73 -24.40 2.76
C ALA A 227 -22.16 -24.92 2.49
N ASP A 228 -23.16 -24.47 3.26
CA ASP A 228 -24.56 -24.86 3.06
C ASP A 228 -25.19 -24.21 1.82
N LEU A 229 -24.56 -23.18 1.26
CA LEU A 229 -24.94 -22.54 -0.01
C LEU A 229 -24.28 -23.20 -1.22
N LEU A 230 -23.42 -24.20 -1.02
CA LEU A 230 -22.74 -24.91 -2.09
C LEU A 230 -23.43 -26.24 -2.41
N CYS A 231 -23.34 -26.66 -3.66
CA CYS A 231 -23.72 -28.01 -4.05
C CYS A 231 -22.74 -29.02 -3.45
N PRO A 232 -23.17 -30.06 -2.72
CA PRO A 232 -22.28 -30.99 -2.03
C PRO A 232 -21.33 -31.76 -2.96
N THR A 233 -21.78 -32.02 -4.19
CA THR A 233 -21.03 -32.81 -5.19
C THR A 233 -20.05 -31.97 -5.99
N THR A 234 -20.47 -30.81 -6.48
CA THR A 234 -19.68 -29.97 -7.39
C THR A 234 -18.90 -28.86 -6.67
N LEU A 235 -19.27 -28.56 -5.42
CA LEU A 235 -18.73 -27.43 -4.63
C LEU A 235 -18.90 -26.07 -5.31
N THR A 236 -19.86 -25.97 -6.22
CA THR A 236 -20.27 -24.73 -6.86
C THR A 236 -21.50 -24.14 -6.16
N TRP A 237 -21.80 -22.87 -6.41
CA TRP A 237 -22.96 -22.21 -5.81
C TRP A 237 -24.28 -22.88 -6.16
N ASN A 238 -25.13 -23.15 -5.18
CA ASN A 238 -26.51 -23.57 -5.35
C ASN A 238 -27.39 -22.33 -5.51
N ILE A 239 -27.71 -21.99 -6.76
CA ILE A 239 -28.44 -20.76 -7.13
C ILE A 239 -29.79 -20.69 -6.42
N GLN A 240 -30.53 -21.82 -6.38
CA GLN A 240 -31.86 -21.87 -5.74
C GLN A 240 -31.75 -21.55 -4.24
N ARG A 241 -30.79 -22.16 -3.54
CA ARG A 241 -30.60 -21.95 -2.10
C ARG A 241 -30.16 -20.54 -1.77
N ILE A 242 -29.35 -19.92 -2.65
CA ILE A 242 -28.96 -18.51 -2.52
C ILE A 242 -30.18 -17.61 -2.72
N HIS A 243 -31.01 -17.90 -3.72
CA HIS A 243 -32.23 -17.14 -3.99
C HIS A 243 -33.20 -17.20 -2.79
N ASP A 244 -33.35 -18.36 -2.15
CA ASP A 244 -34.24 -18.56 -1.01
C ASP A 244 -33.78 -17.88 0.27
N LEU A 245 -32.47 -17.84 0.51
CA LEU A 245 -31.86 -17.30 1.75
C LEU A 245 -31.38 -15.86 1.63
N LEU A 246 -30.80 -15.47 0.50
CA LEU A 246 -30.08 -14.23 0.27
C LEU A 246 -30.38 -13.61 -1.10
N PRO A 247 -31.66 -13.42 -1.50
CA PRO A 247 -32.01 -12.95 -2.85
C PRO A 247 -31.37 -11.60 -3.20
N ALA A 248 -31.26 -10.68 -2.23
CA ALA A 248 -30.67 -9.35 -2.42
C ALA A 248 -29.16 -9.38 -2.72
N TYR A 249 -28.46 -10.45 -2.35
CA TYR A 249 -27.00 -10.59 -2.51
C TYR A 249 -26.62 -11.63 -3.56
N GLN A 250 -27.58 -12.16 -4.31
CA GLN A 250 -27.35 -13.25 -5.26
C GLN A 250 -26.25 -12.90 -6.28
N ILE A 251 -26.27 -11.70 -6.84
CA ILE A 251 -25.27 -11.25 -7.83
C ILE A 251 -23.88 -11.19 -7.20
N ASP A 252 -23.77 -10.58 -6.01
CA ASP A 252 -22.48 -10.43 -5.31
C ASP A 252 -21.88 -11.79 -4.94
N ILE A 253 -22.75 -12.74 -4.51
CA ILE A 253 -22.34 -14.11 -4.15
C ILE A 253 -21.83 -14.86 -5.38
N LEU A 254 -22.52 -14.76 -6.51
CA LEU A 254 -22.14 -15.46 -7.74
C LEU A 254 -20.81 -14.95 -8.35
N GLU A 255 -20.38 -13.75 -8.00
CA GLU A 255 -19.05 -13.22 -8.37
C GLU A 255 -17.90 -13.81 -7.52
N LEU A 256 -18.21 -14.37 -6.35
CA LEU A 256 -17.22 -15.05 -5.54
C LEU A 256 -16.98 -16.47 -6.07
N ARG A 257 -15.74 -16.90 -6.08
CA ARG A 257 -15.36 -18.23 -6.57
C ARG A 257 -14.85 -19.09 -5.42
N PRO A 258 -15.71 -19.98 -4.85
CA PRO A 258 -15.28 -20.95 -3.88
C PRO A 258 -14.31 -21.95 -4.52
N SER A 259 -13.49 -22.60 -3.71
CA SER A 259 -12.58 -23.65 -4.17
C SER A 259 -13.34 -24.96 -4.43
N THR A 260 -13.14 -25.53 -5.60
CA THR A 260 -13.64 -26.88 -5.96
C THR A 260 -12.80 -27.99 -5.36
N ARG A 261 -11.57 -27.67 -4.88
CA ARG A 261 -10.63 -28.61 -4.24
C ARG A 261 -10.49 -28.40 -2.73
N ARG A 262 -11.50 -27.76 -2.10
CA ARG A 262 -11.64 -27.64 -0.64
C ARG A 262 -10.56 -26.83 0.05
N ALA A 263 -10.05 -25.76 -0.57
CA ALA A 263 -9.25 -24.75 0.13
C ALA A 263 -9.95 -24.32 1.43
N GLN A 264 -9.20 -23.95 2.44
CA GLN A 264 -9.79 -23.41 3.66
C GLN A 264 -10.19 -21.96 3.49
N ASP A 265 -11.25 -21.55 4.19
CA ASP A 265 -11.62 -20.15 4.29
C ASP A 265 -10.50 -19.37 4.99
N LYS A 266 -10.21 -18.15 4.50
CA LYS A 266 -9.13 -17.34 5.04
C LYS A 266 -9.64 -15.99 5.50
N LEU A 267 -9.24 -15.59 6.71
CA LEU A 267 -9.41 -14.22 7.18
C LEU A 267 -8.46 -13.30 6.41
N ILE A 268 -8.96 -12.18 5.92
CA ILE A 268 -8.20 -11.25 5.08
C ILE A 268 -8.26 -9.82 5.61
N TRP A 269 -7.21 -9.07 5.29
CA TRP A 269 -7.14 -7.63 5.42
C TRP A 269 -7.62 -6.96 4.13
N LEU A 270 -8.80 -6.33 4.14
CA LEU A 270 -9.49 -5.79 2.95
C LEU A 270 -8.72 -4.68 2.20
N HIS A 271 -7.77 -4.03 2.87
CA HIS A 271 -7.04 -2.90 2.27
C HIS A 271 -5.68 -3.29 1.65
N SER A 272 -5.51 -4.55 1.29
CA SER A 272 -4.37 -5.03 0.51
C SER A 272 -4.80 -6.05 -0.54
N LYS A 273 -4.16 -6.06 -1.68
CA LYS A 273 -4.47 -7.02 -2.75
C LYS A 273 -4.20 -8.47 -2.37
N SER A 274 -3.23 -8.71 -1.49
CA SER A 274 -2.87 -10.06 -1.01
C SER A 274 -3.71 -10.54 0.17
N GLY A 275 -4.57 -9.70 0.74
CA GLY A 275 -5.29 -10.01 1.99
C GLY A 275 -4.42 -9.99 3.25
N GLU A 276 -3.11 -9.73 3.12
CA GLU A 276 -2.19 -9.68 4.25
C GLU A 276 -2.09 -8.26 4.81
N TYR A 277 -2.06 -8.16 6.15
CA TYR A 277 -1.90 -6.90 6.82
C TYR A 277 -0.48 -6.35 6.70
N THR A 278 -0.36 -5.07 6.38
CA THR A 278 0.90 -4.33 6.48
C THR A 278 0.70 -3.04 7.30
N ALA A 279 1.69 -2.67 8.09
CA ALA A 279 1.64 -1.40 8.82
C ALA A 279 1.51 -0.19 7.87
N LYS A 280 2.00 -0.31 6.64
CA LYS A 280 1.86 0.71 5.59
C LYS A 280 0.41 0.86 5.13
N SER A 281 -0.32 -0.24 4.92
CA SER A 281 -1.73 -0.19 4.48
C SER A 281 -2.63 0.44 5.53
N TRP A 282 -2.46 0.07 6.81
CA TRP A 282 -3.17 0.72 7.92
C TRP A 282 -2.84 2.20 8.03
N TYR A 283 -1.54 2.54 8.01
CA TYR A 283 -1.12 3.93 8.11
C TYR A 283 -1.74 4.80 7.01
N HIS A 284 -1.86 4.26 5.80
CA HIS A 284 -2.51 4.95 4.68
C HIS A 284 -3.99 5.23 4.95
N ILE A 285 -4.74 4.27 5.51
CA ILE A 285 -6.15 4.44 5.87
C ILE A 285 -6.31 5.47 7.00
N ALA A 286 -5.54 5.29 8.08
CA ALA A 286 -5.62 6.18 9.23
C ALA A 286 -5.22 7.62 8.88
N SER A 287 -4.24 7.80 7.98
CA SER A 287 -3.82 9.12 7.51
C SER A 287 -4.86 9.76 6.58
N LYS A 288 -5.63 8.98 5.80
CA LYS A 288 -6.67 9.51 4.91
C LYS A 288 -7.74 10.28 5.69
N ASN A 289 -8.25 9.74 6.77
CA ASN A 289 -9.24 10.41 7.62
C ASN A 289 -8.71 11.73 8.22
N THR A 290 -7.43 11.74 8.62
CA THR A 290 -6.77 12.96 9.12
C THR A 290 -6.55 13.97 7.99
N THR A 291 -6.19 13.49 6.81
CA THR A 291 -5.98 14.32 5.61
C THR A 291 -7.27 15.01 5.20
N GLU A 292 -8.39 14.30 5.11
CA GLU A 292 -9.70 14.86 4.75
C GLU A 292 -10.10 15.97 5.72
N ALA A 293 -9.96 15.75 7.03
CA ALA A 293 -10.25 16.77 8.04
C ALA A 293 -9.34 18.00 7.94
N LEU A 294 -8.07 17.83 7.56
CA LEU A 294 -7.13 18.94 7.38
C LEU A 294 -7.33 19.69 6.06
N LEU A 295 -7.75 19.00 5.00
CA LEU A 295 -7.99 19.57 3.68
C LEU A 295 -9.31 20.36 3.63
N GLN A 296 -10.36 19.92 4.34
CA GLN A 296 -11.61 20.67 4.48
C GLN A 296 -11.40 22.11 5.01
N ASN A 297 -10.36 22.31 5.80
CA ASN A 297 -9.97 23.62 6.35
C ASN A 297 -8.94 24.37 5.47
N CYS A 298 -8.57 23.84 4.30
CA CYS A 298 -7.61 24.48 3.41
C CYS A 298 -8.32 25.02 2.16
N ILE A 299 -8.28 26.33 1.96
CA ILE A 299 -8.84 27.05 0.79
C ILE A 299 -8.11 26.73 -0.53
N THR A 300 -7.12 25.86 -0.52
CA THR A 300 -6.34 25.45 -1.71
C THR A 300 -7.08 24.37 -2.50
N GLY A 301 -8.16 24.74 -3.22
CA GLY A 301 -8.74 23.86 -4.25
C GLY A 301 -7.69 23.44 -5.28
N ASP A 302 -7.88 22.30 -5.92
CA ASP A 302 -7.24 21.71 -7.11
C ASP A 302 -5.76 22.01 -7.45
N PHE A 303 -4.92 22.40 -6.49
CA PHE A 303 -3.49 22.58 -6.75
C PHE A 303 -2.77 21.23 -6.76
N ASN A 304 -2.28 20.81 -7.94
CA ASN A 304 -1.54 19.57 -8.08
C ASN A 304 -0.08 19.74 -7.63
N TRP A 305 0.18 19.43 -6.35
CA TRP A 305 1.49 19.53 -5.72
C TRP A 305 2.56 18.65 -6.40
N SER A 306 2.16 17.48 -6.95
CA SER A 306 3.08 16.57 -7.62
C SER A 306 3.63 17.24 -8.89
N THR A 307 2.77 17.57 -9.83
CA THR A 307 3.18 18.11 -11.13
C THR A 307 3.77 19.52 -11.02
N GLN A 308 3.22 20.34 -10.12
CA GLN A 308 3.62 21.75 -9.98
C GLN A 308 4.92 21.94 -9.17
N ILE A 309 5.29 20.98 -8.31
CA ILE A 309 6.48 21.16 -7.45
C ILE A 309 7.37 19.90 -7.43
N TRP A 310 6.81 18.72 -7.09
CA TRP A 310 7.65 17.58 -6.75
C TRP A 310 8.22 16.84 -7.95
N ASP A 311 7.51 16.82 -9.07
CA ASP A 311 7.92 16.11 -10.31
C ASP A 311 8.75 16.99 -11.23
N LEU A 312 8.91 18.28 -10.92
CA LEU A 312 9.73 19.19 -11.71
C LEU A 312 11.19 18.70 -11.81
N LYS A 313 11.77 18.81 -12.99
CA LYS A 313 13.18 18.49 -13.24
C LYS A 313 14.09 19.61 -12.74
N CYS A 314 14.22 19.77 -11.40
CA CYS A 314 15.07 20.76 -10.78
C CYS A 314 15.65 20.28 -9.45
N ALA A 315 16.66 20.97 -8.92
CA ALA A 315 17.34 20.57 -7.70
C ALA A 315 16.39 20.57 -6.47
N PRO A 316 16.56 19.65 -5.52
CA PRO A 316 15.69 19.53 -4.33
C PRO A 316 15.53 20.83 -3.53
N LYS A 317 16.58 21.64 -3.46
CA LYS A 317 16.54 22.95 -2.76
C LYS A 317 15.50 23.91 -3.34
N GLN A 318 15.30 23.88 -4.65
CA GLN A 318 14.34 24.72 -5.35
C GLN A 318 12.90 24.22 -5.13
N LYS A 319 12.68 22.89 -5.18
CA LYS A 319 11.41 22.29 -4.82
C LYS A 319 10.97 22.67 -3.39
N PHE A 320 11.90 22.66 -2.44
CA PHE A 320 11.65 23.09 -1.07
C PHE A 320 11.34 24.59 -0.96
N LEU A 321 12.00 25.45 -1.73
CA LEU A 321 11.71 26.87 -1.75
C LEU A 321 10.27 27.11 -2.26
N MET A 322 9.93 26.53 -3.41
CA MET A 322 8.59 26.65 -3.99
C MET A 322 7.51 26.11 -3.06
N TRP A 323 7.74 24.94 -2.46
CA TRP A 323 6.83 24.37 -1.48
C TRP A 323 6.62 25.30 -0.26
N LYS A 324 7.68 25.90 0.28
CA LYS A 324 7.59 26.86 1.39
C LYS A 324 6.83 28.12 0.96
N ALA A 325 7.07 28.62 -0.25
CA ALA A 325 6.36 29.78 -0.78
C ALA A 325 4.85 29.52 -0.85
N MET A 326 4.45 28.39 -1.44
CA MET A 326 3.05 27.99 -1.57
C MET A 326 2.36 27.68 -0.24
N LYS A 327 3.11 27.42 0.83
CA LYS A 327 2.59 27.20 2.20
C LYS A 327 2.71 28.44 3.08
N ASP A 328 3.01 29.61 2.51
CA ASP A 328 3.24 30.86 3.23
C ASP A 328 4.26 30.72 4.38
N ALA A 329 5.26 29.85 4.15
CA ALA A 329 6.27 29.50 5.14
C ALA A 329 7.64 30.13 4.84
N LEU A 330 7.68 31.14 3.98
CA LEU A 330 8.86 31.98 3.78
C LEU A 330 8.83 33.18 4.73
N PRO A 331 9.97 33.58 5.31
CA PRO A 331 10.08 34.75 6.17
C PRO A 331 10.08 36.05 5.32
N VAL A 332 8.97 36.32 4.62
CA VAL A 332 8.76 37.56 3.86
C VAL A 332 7.99 38.55 4.71
N GLY A 333 8.10 39.87 4.39
CA GLY A 333 7.57 40.94 5.23
C GLY A 333 6.10 40.77 5.61
N THR A 334 5.24 40.41 4.67
CA THR A 334 3.79 40.19 4.91
C THR A 334 3.55 39.00 5.89
N ASN A 335 4.30 37.93 5.78
CA ASN A 335 4.17 36.75 6.65
C ASN A 335 4.76 37.00 8.05
N LEU A 336 5.72 37.92 8.19
CA LEU A 336 6.26 38.34 9.47
C LEU A 336 5.27 39.27 10.19
N LEU A 337 4.68 40.24 9.46
CA LEU A 337 3.68 41.15 9.99
C LEU A 337 2.43 40.43 10.51
N SER A 338 1.93 39.42 9.76
CA SER A 338 0.77 38.62 10.19
C SER A 338 1.00 37.85 11.49
N ARG A 339 2.27 37.72 11.93
CA ARG A 339 2.69 37.03 13.15
C ARG A 339 3.23 38.00 14.21
N GLY A 340 2.95 39.32 14.07
CA GLY A 340 3.35 40.32 15.05
C GLY A 340 4.84 40.66 15.04
N ILE A 341 5.56 40.39 13.95
CA ILE A 341 6.96 40.77 13.80
C ILE A 341 7.06 41.91 12.81
N ASP A 342 7.45 43.07 13.28
CA ASP A 342 7.69 44.25 12.45
C ASP A 342 8.90 44.00 11.54
N ALA A 343 8.68 44.01 10.24
CA ALA A 343 9.73 43.84 9.25
C ALA A 343 9.97 45.19 8.54
N PRO A 344 11.16 45.77 8.61
CA PRO A 344 11.46 47.10 8.09
C PRO A 344 11.56 47.21 6.56
N PHE A 345 11.00 46.23 5.80
CA PHE A 345 11.26 46.13 4.37
C PHE A 345 9.97 46.22 3.53
N LYS A 346 9.75 47.36 2.92
CA LYS A 346 8.87 47.52 1.75
C LYS A 346 9.68 47.16 0.51
N ILE A 347 9.36 46.02 -0.15
CA ILE A 347 9.91 45.69 -1.47
C ILE A 347 8.96 46.33 -2.49
N PRO A 348 9.42 47.21 -3.39
CA PRO A 348 8.60 47.70 -4.48
C PRO A 348 8.40 46.55 -5.49
N PHE A 349 7.31 45.87 -5.36
CA PHE A 349 6.80 44.93 -6.35
C PHE A 349 5.46 45.47 -6.79
N ASP A 350 5.25 45.59 -8.08
CA ASP A 350 3.94 45.97 -8.63
C ASP A 350 3.03 44.75 -8.67
N PRO A 351 2.09 44.62 -7.72
CA PRO A 351 1.26 43.42 -7.63
C PRO A 351 0.04 43.49 -8.55
N SER A 352 -0.10 44.52 -9.38
CA SER A 352 -1.32 44.79 -10.13
C SER A 352 -1.71 43.72 -11.15
N ARG A 353 -0.80 42.82 -11.51
CA ARG A 353 -1.02 41.73 -12.49
C ARG A 353 -1.09 40.33 -11.92
N ILE A 354 -0.70 40.11 -10.67
CA ILE A 354 -0.71 38.79 -10.03
C ILE A 354 -1.45 38.91 -8.71
N THR A 355 -2.72 38.56 -8.71
CA THR A 355 -3.59 38.67 -7.54
C THR A 355 -3.34 37.61 -6.49
N THR A 356 -2.77 36.46 -6.88
CA THR A 356 -2.41 35.36 -5.95
C THR A 356 -1.08 34.72 -6.34
N LEU A 357 -0.34 34.21 -5.34
CA LEU A 357 0.89 33.49 -5.55
C LEU A 357 0.68 32.23 -6.44
N ARG A 358 -0.49 31.60 -6.32
CA ARG A 358 -0.92 30.46 -7.13
C ARG A 358 -0.98 30.81 -8.62
N LEU A 359 -1.66 31.90 -8.98
CA LEU A 359 -1.76 32.35 -10.37
C LEU A 359 -0.38 32.69 -10.94
N GLY A 360 0.49 33.29 -10.11
CA GLY A 360 1.88 33.57 -10.49
C GLY A 360 2.65 32.28 -10.79
N PHE A 361 2.51 31.26 -9.96
CA PHE A 361 3.14 29.96 -10.17
C PHE A 361 2.64 29.25 -11.43
N GLU A 362 1.33 29.18 -11.63
CA GLU A 362 0.71 28.55 -12.80
C GLU A 362 1.10 29.29 -14.09
N SER A 363 1.21 30.61 -14.07
CA SER A 363 1.63 31.42 -15.20
C SER A 363 3.10 31.18 -15.56
N ILE A 364 3.99 31.12 -14.57
CA ILE A 364 5.42 30.85 -14.77
C ILE A 364 5.68 29.44 -15.30
N HIS A 365 4.88 28.43 -14.89
CA HIS A 365 5.00 27.06 -15.38
C HIS A 365 4.57 26.88 -16.85
N ARG A 366 3.76 27.81 -17.39
CA ARG A 366 3.37 27.82 -18.81
C ARG A 366 4.39 28.48 -19.72
N MET A 367 5.43 29.13 -19.16
CA MET A 367 6.47 29.79 -19.96
C MET A 367 7.41 28.74 -20.57
N ILE A 368 7.46 28.71 -21.89
CA ILE A 368 8.37 27.88 -22.67
C ILE A 368 9.77 28.51 -22.64
N THR A 369 10.77 27.72 -22.33
CA THR A 369 12.17 28.17 -22.36
C THR A 369 12.70 28.15 -23.79
N LEU A 370 13.11 29.30 -24.30
CA LEU A 370 13.58 29.43 -25.69
C LEU A 370 14.99 28.82 -25.90
N PRO A 371 15.31 28.35 -27.14
CA PRO A 371 16.53 27.64 -27.48
C PRO A 371 17.87 28.26 -27.04
N PRO A 372 18.08 29.58 -27.02
CA PRO A 372 19.36 30.15 -26.61
C PRO A 372 19.75 29.82 -25.16
N SER A 373 18.80 29.43 -24.31
CA SER A 373 19.08 29.05 -22.92
C SER A 373 19.90 27.76 -22.77
N GLY A 374 19.85 26.84 -23.76
CA GLY A 374 20.57 25.57 -23.75
C GLY A 374 20.12 24.58 -22.69
N ILE A 375 18.86 24.68 -22.21
CA ILE A 375 18.29 23.82 -21.16
C ILE A 375 17.19 22.88 -21.67
N GLY A 376 16.97 22.83 -23.01
CA GLY A 376 15.97 21.97 -23.65
C GLY A 376 14.56 22.18 -23.11
N ASP A 377 13.81 21.09 -22.93
CA ASP A 377 12.42 21.10 -22.43
C ASP A 377 12.29 21.36 -20.91
N THR A 378 13.37 21.68 -20.23
CA THR A 378 13.37 21.91 -18.78
C THR A 378 12.88 23.32 -18.47
N LEU A 379 11.96 23.44 -17.51
CA LEU A 379 11.46 24.73 -17.07
C LEU A 379 12.56 25.55 -16.39
N LEU A 380 12.76 26.80 -16.82
CA LEU A 380 13.71 27.74 -16.20
C LEU A 380 13.15 28.39 -14.93
N SER A 381 11.85 28.40 -14.75
CA SER A 381 11.15 29.07 -13.63
C SER A 381 11.65 28.69 -12.23
N PRO A 382 11.94 27.44 -11.87
CA PRO A 382 12.47 27.09 -10.56
C PRO A 382 13.83 27.72 -10.27
N TRP A 383 14.66 27.87 -11.30
CA TRP A 383 15.98 28.46 -11.21
C TRP A 383 15.94 29.98 -11.07
N ILE A 384 15.01 30.64 -11.80
CA ILE A 384 14.77 32.07 -11.66
C ILE A 384 14.27 32.39 -10.25
N LEU A 385 13.26 31.68 -9.75
CA LEU A 385 12.74 31.85 -8.39
C LEU A 385 13.81 31.68 -7.33
N TRP A 386 14.67 30.69 -7.49
CA TRP A 386 15.81 30.46 -6.59
C TRP A 386 16.82 31.59 -6.66
N SER A 387 17.16 32.09 -7.85
CA SER A 387 18.11 33.18 -8.03
C SER A 387 17.58 34.51 -7.50
N LEU A 388 16.29 34.79 -7.69
CA LEU A 388 15.61 35.94 -7.09
C LEU A 388 15.63 35.87 -5.56
N TRP A 389 15.32 34.72 -4.98
CA TRP A 389 15.42 34.51 -3.53
C TRP A 389 16.83 34.77 -2.99
N ASN A 390 17.85 34.28 -3.69
CA ASN A 390 19.24 34.52 -3.31
C ASN A 390 19.65 35.99 -3.47
N SER A 391 19.20 36.64 -4.54
CA SER A 391 19.44 38.07 -4.76
C SER A 391 18.84 38.92 -3.63
N MET A 392 17.59 38.61 -3.23
CA MET A 392 16.95 39.26 -2.09
C MET A 392 17.75 39.05 -0.79
N ASN A 393 18.20 37.82 -0.52
CA ASN A 393 18.99 37.54 0.67
C ASN A 393 20.33 38.25 0.66
N LYS A 394 21.05 38.33 -0.48
CA LYS A 394 22.27 39.12 -0.61
C LYS A 394 22.06 40.61 -0.37
N LYS A 395 20.96 41.17 -0.88
CA LYS A 395 20.60 42.57 -0.59
C LYS A 395 20.37 42.81 0.90
N LEU A 396 19.65 41.89 1.58
CA LEU A 396 19.29 42.03 2.99
C LEU A 396 20.48 41.82 3.94
N PHE A 397 21.27 40.79 3.72
CA PHE A 397 22.32 40.38 4.66
C PHE A 397 23.70 40.85 4.31
N GLU A 398 23.98 41.01 3.00
CA GLU A 398 25.30 41.40 2.50
C GLU A 398 25.31 42.81 1.92
N LYS A 399 24.17 43.53 1.87
CA LYS A 399 23.98 44.83 1.24
C LYS A 399 24.41 44.87 -0.23
N ARG A 400 24.46 43.71 -0.91
CA ARG A 400 24.86 43.59 -2.30
C ARG A 400 23.63 43.49 -3.20
N LEU A 401 23.51 44.46 -4.12
CA LEU A 401 22.48 44.45 -5.16
C LEU A 401 23.01 43.68 -6.37
N LEU A 402 22.27 42.66 -6.81
CA LEU A 402 22.50 42.00 -8.09
C LEU A 402 21.58 42.60 -9.14
N THR A 403 22.13 42.79 -10.33
CA THR A 403 21.34 43.27 -11.49
C THR A 403 20.40 42.17 -11.99
N THR A 404 19.40 42.55 -12.79
CA THR A 404 18.47 41.61 -13.44
C THR A 404 19.22 40.60 -14.31
N THR A 405 20.23 41.11 -15.06
CA THR A 405 21.06 40.31 -15.96
C THR A 405 21.90 39.29 -15.17
N GLU A 406 22.56 39.69 -14.09
CA GLU A 406 23.33 38.77 -13.24
C GLU A 406 22.44 37.67 -12.63
N THR A 407 21.24 38.06 -12.19
CA THR A 407 20.26 37.13 -11.60
C THR A 407 19.80 36.09 -12.61
N LEU A 408 19.49 36.52 -13.84
CA LEU A 408 19.05 35.63 -14.93
C LEU A 408 20.19 34.74 -15.43
N THR A 409 21.38 35.30 -15.67
CA THR A 409 22.56 34.55 -16.10
C THR A 409 22.92 33.46 -15.09
N THR A 410 22.86 33.78 -13.79
CA THR A 410 23.08 32.81 -12.70
C THR A 410 22.04 31.70 -12.74
N ALA A 411 20.76 32.01 -12.98
CA ALA A 411 19.71 31.02 -13.10
C ALA A 411 19.95 30.05 -14.26
N ILE A 412 20.31 30.56 -15.44
CA ILE A 412 20.58 29.75 -16.64
C ILE A 412 21.83 28.87 -16.45
N SER A 413 22.91 29.44 -15.91
CA SER A 413 24.15 28.68 -15.64
C SER A 413 23.91 27.49 -14.69
N GLN A 414 23.25 27.74 -13.57
CA GLN A 414 22.92 26.68 -12.62
C GLN A 414 21.98 25.61 -13.21
N ALA A 415 21.05 26.00 -14.08
CA ALA A 415 20.18 25.05 -14.78
C ALA A 415 20.98 24.14 -15.70
N ARG A 416 21.88 24.70 -16.52
CA ARG A 416 22.77 23.95 -17.42
C ARG A 416 23.68 22.97 -16.68
N GLU A 417 24.33 23.43 -15.60
CA GLU A 417 25.18 22.59 -14.77
C GLU A 417 24.42 21.39 -14.19
N TRP A 418 23.21 21.63 -13.68
CA TRP A 418 22.40 20.57 -13.10
C TRP A 418 21.95 19.54 -14.16
N ILE A 419 21.52 19.98 -15.36
CA ILE A 419 21.11 19.10 -16.45
C ILE A 419 22.30 18.27 -16.93
N GLY A 420 23.46 18.89 -17.12
CA GLY A 420 24.70 18.20 -17.50
C GLY A 420 25.08 17.10 -16.51
N ALA A 421 24.96 17.39 -15.21
CA ALA A 421 25.22 16.41 -14.15
C ALA A 421 24.21 15.23 -14.11
N GLN A 422 22.98 15.40 -14.61
CA GLN A 422 22.01 14.31 -14.71
C GLN A 422 22.25 13.42 -15.93
N SER A 423 22.64 14.01 -17.07
CA SER A 423 22.91 13.26 -18.32
C SER A 423 24.06 12.26 -18.17
N ALA A 424 25.01 12.52 -17.26
CA ALA A 424 26.14 11.63 -16.97
C ALA A 424 25.75 10.35 -16.17
N LYS A 425 24.50 10.24 -15.67
CA LYS A 425 24.04 9.10 -14.85
C LYS A 425 23.30 8.01 -15.62
N THR A 426 23.04 8.18 -16.91
CA THR A 426 22.23 7.25 -17.71
C THR A 426 23.06 6.46 -18.71
N THR A 427 24.00 5.62 -18.24
CA THR A 427 24.61 4.60 -19.09
C THR A 427 24.90 3.34 -18.30
N ASN A 428 23.86 2.56 -18.01
CA ASN A 428 23.97 1.11 -17.93
C ASN A 428 22.75 0.54 -18.65
N PRO A 429 22.88 -0.09 -19.83
CA PRO A 429 21.81 -0.83 -20.45
C PRO A 429 21.49 -2.04 -19.56
N PRO A 430 20.21 -2.44 -19.42
CA PRO A 430 19.85 -3.67 -18.75
C PRO A 430 20.47 -4.84 -19.52
N VAL A 431 21.29 -5.62 -18.82
CA VAL A 431 21.79 -6.90 -19.34
C VAL A 431 20.58 -7.80 -19.54
N GLY A 432 20.20 -8.00 -20.79
CA GLY A 432 19.20 -8.98 -21.16
C GLY A 432 19.68 -10.37 -20.77
N LYS A 433 18.98 -11.01 -19.84
CA LYS A 433 19.14 -12.44 -19.60
C LYS A 433 18.53 -13.16 -20.80
N THR A 434 19.35 -13.57 -21.74
CA THR A 434 19.01 -14.59 -22.71
C THR A 434 18.81 -15.90 -21.97
N ASN A 435 17.57 -16.35 -21.87
CA ASN A 435 17.27 -17.69 -21.41
C ASN A 435 17.77 -18.67 -22.51
N LEU A 436 18.80 -19.39 -22.18
CA LEU A 436 19.23 -20.57 -22.94
C LEU A 436 18.13 -21.63 -22.81
N ILE A 437 17.44 -21.90 -23.89
CA ILE A 437 16.50 -23.01 -24.02
C ILE A 437 17.32 -24.30 -23.88
N SER A 438 17.11 -25.02 -22.78
CA SER A 438 17.76 -26.30 -22.56
C SER A 438 17.04 -27.39 -23.33
N SER A 439 17.80 -28.32 -23.93
CA SER A 439 17.38 -29.44 -24.79
C SER A 439 16.49 -30.53 -24.12
N ALA A 440 15.88 -30.22 -22.97
CA ALA A 440 15.01 -31.14 -22.23
C ALA A 440 13.50 -30.94 -22.50
N GLU A 441 13.12 -30.18 -23.54
CA GLU A 441 11.72 -29.81 -23.82
C GLU A 441 10.98 -30.76 -24.79
N ALA A 442 11.66 -31.77 -25.35
CA ALA A 442 11.08 -32.56 -26.44
C ALA A 442 9.95 -33.52 -26.03
N ASP A 443 9.75 -33.79 -24.73
CA ASP A 443 8.82 -34.82 -24.24
C ASP A 443 7.66 -34.27 -23.38
N ARG A 444 7.32 -32.99 -23.54
CA ARG A 444 6.26 -32.33 -22.78
C ARG A 444 5.17 -31.78 -23.70
N ALA A 445 3.91 -32.00 -23.30
CA ALA A 445 2.80 -31.31 -23.93
C ALA A 445 2.87 -29.80 -23.61
N GLN A 446 2.71 -28.95 -24.62
CA GLN A 446 2.64 -27.49 -24.46
C GLN A 446 1.19 -27.05 -24.52
N ILE A 447 0.74 -26.32 -23.50
CA ILE A 447 -0.61 -25.82 -23.39
C ILE A 447 -0.59 -24.30 -23.30
N PHE A 448 -1.29 -23.68 -24.20
CA PHE A 448 -1.48 -22.22 -24.25
C PHE A 448 -2.91 -21.91 -23.80
N SER A 449 -3.09 -21.00 -22.88
CA SER A 449 -4.41 -20.58 -22.39
C SER A 449 -4.57 -19.05 -22.44
N ASP A 450 -5.79 -18.61 -22.73
CA ASP A 450 -6.16 -17.20 -22.75
C ASP A 450 -7.63 -16.99 -22.36
N ALA A 451 -8.00 -15.76 -21.95
CA ALA A 451 -9.35 -15.37 -21.63
C ALA A 451 -9.75 -14.02 -22.23
N ALA A 452 -10.94 -13.95 -22.78
CA ALA A 452 -11.61 -12.72 -23.16
C ALA A 452 -12.67 -12.37 -22.11
N TRP A 453 -12.68 -11.13 -21.59
CA TRP A 453 -13.58 -10.70 -20.54
C TRP A 453 -14.20 -9.33 -20.83
N ARG A 454 -15.49 -9.15 -20.46
CA ARG A 454 -16.22 -7.88 -20.58
C ARG A 454 -16.58 -7.31 -19.22
N LEU A 455 -16.26 -6.04 -19.00
CA LEU A 455 -16.53 -5.35 -17.74
C LEU A 455 -18.04 -5.17 -17.49
N GLU A 456 -18.80 -4.83 -18.52
CA GLU A 456 -20.22 -4.46 -18.41
C GLU A 456 -21.10 -5.65 -18.06
N SER A 457 -20.92 -6.79 -18.75
CA SER A 457 -21.73 -8.00 -18.54
C SER A 457 -21.11 -8.99 -17.56
N LYS A 458 -19.81 -8.82 -17.23
CA LYS A 458 -19.00 -9.77 -16.45
C LYS A 458 -18.99 -11.18 -17.05
N ASP A 459 -19.18 -11.28 -18.35
CA ASP A 459 -19.06 -12.52 -19.10
C ASP A 459 -17.60 -12.74 -19.48
N ALA A 460 -17.17 -14.00 -19.51
CA ALA A 460 -15.86 -14.41 -19.94
C ALA A 460 -15.93 -15.57 -20.92
N GLY A 461 -15.09 -15.52 -21.96
CA GLY A 461 -14.79 -16.62 -22.85
C GLY A 461 -13.39 -17.15 -22.59
N PHE A 462 -13.21 -18.43 -22.61
CA PHE A 462 -11.95 -19.13 -22.36
C PHE A 462 -11.52 -19.89 -23.59
N GLY A 463 -10.24 -19.84 -23.91
CA GLY A 463 -9.65 -20.61 -25.01
C GLY A 463 -8.34 -21.28 -24.57
N TRP A 464 -8.14 -22.52 -25.02
CA TRP A 464 -6.85 -23.16 -24.83
C TRP A 464 -6.51 -24.08 -25.99
N PHE A 465 -5.22 -24.23 -26.20
CA PHE A 465 -4.63 -24.99 -27.28
C PHE A 465 -3.54 -25.89 -26.73
N ILE A 466 -3.56 -27.19 -27.07
CA ILE A 466 -2.58 -28.18 -26.66
C ILE A 466 -1.80 -28.64 -27.87
N SER A 467 -0.49 -28.54 -27.83
CA SER A 467 0.46 -29.02 -28.84
C SER A 467 1.44 -30.02 -28.24
N ASN A 468 2.14 -30.76 -29.08
CA ASN A 468 3.09 -31.81 -28.69
C ASN A 468 2.46 -32.93 -27.82
N CYS A 469 1.20 -33.30 -28.11
CA CYS A 469 0.60 -34.46 -27.47
C CYS A 469 1.17 -35.77 -28.03
N PRO A 470 1.61 -36.69 -27.19
CA PRO A 470 1.97 -38.05 -27.65
C PRO A 470 0.74 -38.68 -28.34
N ASN A 471 0.87 -39.04 -29.61
CA ASN A 471 -0.16 -39.72 -30.41
C ASN A 471 -1.41 -38.91 -30.83
N GLN A 472 -1.45 -37.60 -30.71
CA GLN A 472 -2.62 -36.79 -31.14
C GLN A 472 -2.23 -35.52 -31.90
N THR A 473 -3.08 -35.11 -32.86
CA THR A 473 -3.04 -33.81 -33.49
C THR A 473 -3.35 -32.72 -32.48
N ASN A 474 -2.93 -31.49 -32.74
CA ASN A 474 -3.20 -30.32 -31.93
C ASN A 474 -4.68 -30.23 -31.48
N ILE A 475 -4.91 -30.02 -30.20
CA ILE A 475 -6.25 -29.98 -29.60
C ILE A 475 -6.63 -28.54 -29.30
N HIS A 476 -7.78 -28.08 -29.83
CA HIS A 476 -8.36 -26.78 -29.58
C HIS A 476 -9.62 -26.93 -28.74
N ARG A 477 -9.79 -26.13 -27.70
CA ARG A 477 -10.99 -26.12 -26.85
C ARG A 477 -11.35 -24.69 -26.44
N GLN A 478 -12.63 -24.49 -26.18
CA GLN A 478 -13.14 -23.23 -25.68
C GLN A 478 -14.28 -23.46 -24.69
N SER A 479 -14.52 -22.51 -23.80
CA SER A 479 -15.59 -22.53 -22.82
C SER A 479 -15.98 -21.09 -22.47
N SER A 480 -17.08 -20.89 -21.74
CA SER A 480 -17.53 -19.57 -21.29
C SER A 480 -18.16 -19.62 -19.90
N ALA A 481 -18.19 -18.48 -19.22
CA ALA A 481 -18.85 -18.34 -17.91
C ALA A 481 -19.41 -16.94 -17.71
N ARG A 482 -20.45 -16.84 -16.87
CA ARG A 482 -21.03 -15.59 -16.35
C ARG A 482 -20.48 -15.23 -14.99
N ASN A 483 -20.71 -13.99 -14.58
CA ASN A 483 -20.36 -13.48 -13.25
C ASN A 483 -18.86 -13.64 -12.94
N VAL A 484 -17.99 -13.37 -13.90
CA VAL A 484 -16.54 -13.36 -13.72
C VAL A 484 -16.12 -11.97 -13.29
N ARG A 485 -15.56 -11.87 -12.09
CA ARG A 485 -15.29 -10.59 -11.39
C ARG A 485 -14.27 -9.70 -12.09
N SER A 486 -13.24 -10.29 -12.70
CA SER A 486 -12.13 -9.55 -13.31
C SER A 486 -11.48 -10.31 -14.46
N GLY A 487 -10.76 -9.60 -15.33
CA GLY A 487 -9.97 -10.22 -16.39
C GLY A 487 -8.91 -11.18 -15.84
N LEU A 488 -8.29 -10.86 -14.68
CA LEU A 488 -7.31 -11.74 -14.05
C LEU A 488 -7.95 -13.04 -13.53
N MET A 489 -9.19 -12.98 -13.03
CA MET A 489 -9.97 -14.16 -12.67
C MET A 489 -10.29 -14.99 -13.91
N ALA A 490 -10.65 -14.35 -15.02
CA ALA A 490 -10.93 -15.04 -16.29
C ALA A 490 -9.72 -15.81 -16.79
N GLU A 491 -8.53 -15.18 -16.78
CA GLU A 491 -7.26 -15.84 -17.12
C GLU A 491 -6.96 -17.07 -16.24
N ALA A 492 -7.17 -16.93 -14.93
CA ALA A 492 -6.98 -18.04 -14.00
C ALA A 492 -7.95 -19.19 -14.26
N MET A 493 -9.21 -18.88 -14.63
CA MET A 493 -10.22 -19.89 -14.99
C MET A 493 -9.87 -20.60 -16.30
N ALA A 494 -9.39 -19.88 -17.32
CA ALA A 494 -8.96 -20.48 -18.58
C ALA A 494 -7.81 -21.49 -18.35
N LEU A 495 -6.82 -21.08 -17.56
CA LEU A 495 -5.69 -21.93 -17.19
C LEU A 495 -6.12 -23.16 -16.38
N PHE A 496 -7.04 -23.00 -15.43
CA PHE A 496 -7.59 -24.10 -14.63
C PHE A 496 -8.35 -25.11 -15.49
N LEU A 497 -9.21 -24.66 -16.40
CA LEU A 497 -9.96 -25.51 -17.33
C LEU A 497 -9.02 -26.26 -18.28
N ALA A 498 -7.98 -25.60 -18.77
CA ALA A 498 -6.96 -26.22 -19.59
C ALA A 498 -6.22 -27.35 -18.85
N LEU A 499 -5.88 -27.14 -17.57
CA LEU A 499 -5.29 -28.19 -16.72
C LEU A 499 -6.25 -29.36 -16.47
N GLN A 500 -7.53 -29.08 -16.20
CA GLN A 500 -8.55 -30.14 -16.04
C GLN A 500 -8.67 -30.98 -17.31
N HIS A 501 -8.71 -30.35 -18.47
CA HIS A 501 -8.75 -31.04 -19.75
C HIS A 501 -7.49 -31.88 -19.98
N ALA A 502 -6.29 -31.34 -19.71
CA ALA A 502 -5.05 -32.07 -19.84
C ALA A 502 -5.04 -33.35 -18.96
N LYS A 503 -5.56 -33.25 -17.73
CA LYS A 503 -5.72 -34.42 -16.86
C LYS A 503 -6.71 -35.45 -17.43
N SER A 504 -7.86 -35.01 -17.96
CA SER A 504 -8.90 -35.88 -18.51
C SER A 504 -8.43 -36.70 -19.70
N ILE A 505 -7.44 -36.19 -20.46
CA ILE A 505 -6.84 -36.89 -21.62
C ILE A 505 -5.54 -37.63 -21.28
N GLY A 506 -5.17 -37.69 -19.99
CA GLY A 506 -4.07 -38.51 -19.49
C GLY A 506 -2.67 -37.94 -19.70
N ILE A 507 -2.51 -36.64 -19.90
CA ILE A 507 -1.19 -36.00 -19.98
C ILE A 507 -0.56 -35.99 -18.58
N THR A 508 0.69 -36.39 -18.50
CA THR A 508 1.43 -36.48 -17.23
C THR A 508 2.52 -35.44 -17.07
N ASN A 509 3.10 -34.95 -18.20
CA ASN A 509 4.15 -33.92 -18.22
C ASN A 509 3.72 -32.77 -19.13
N LEU A 510 3.66 -31.56 -18.59
CA LEU A 510 3.17 -30.42 -19.37
C LEU A 510 3.87 -29.10 -19.01
N SER A 511 3.84 -28.17 -19.99
CA SER A 511 4.22 -26.78 -19.82
C SER A 511 3.01 -25.90 -20.13
N MET A 512 2.56 -25.14 -19.13
CA MET A 512 1.45 -24.19 -19.26
C MET A 512 1.98 -22.81 -19.59
N ALA A 513 1.48 -22.21 -20.67
CA ALA A 513 1.84 -20.89 -21.13
C ALA A 513 0.63 -19.95 -21.10
N SER A 514 0.80 -18.74 -20.61
CA SER A 514 -0.18 -17.65 -20.67
C SER A 514 0.53 -16.32 -20.93
N ASP A 515 -0.13 -15.39 -21.60
CA ASP A 515 0.35 -14.02 -21.81
C ASP A 515 0.03 -13.08 -20.62
N SER A 516 -0.61 -13.58 -19.59
CA SER A 516 -0.86 -12.88 -18.34
C SER A 516 0.34 -13.01 -17.39
N GLN A 517 1.33 -12.11 -17.51
CA GLN A 517 2.48 -12.07 -16.62
C GLN A 517 2.07 -11.97 -15.15
N GLN A 518 0.97 -11.27 -14.86
CA GLN A 518 0.44 -11.13 -13.50
C GLN A 518 -0.03 -12.48 -12.95
N LEU A 519 -0.73 -13.29 -13.75
CA LEU A 519 -1.20 -14.62 -13.36
C LEU A 519 -0.02 -15.55 -13.09
N ILE A 520 0.93 -15.64 -14.01
CA ILE A 520 2.11 -16.52 -13.88
C ILE A 520 2.94 -16.13 -12.65
N THR A 521 3.16 -14.84 -12.43
CA THR A 521 3.84 -14.37 -11.22
C THR A 521 3.05 -14.75 -9.95
N THR A 522 1.72 -14.69 -10.01
CA THR A 522 0.83 -15.03 -8.90
C THR A 522 0.91 -16.52 -8.54
N ILE A 523 0.85 -17.40 -9.54
CA ILE A 523 0.94 -18.86 -9.35
C ILE A 523 2.30 -19.24 -8.75
N ASN A 524 3.37 -18.58 -9.20
CA ASN A 524 4.73 -18.84 -8.69
C ASN A 524 5.04 -18.10 -7.38
N SER A 525 4.08 -17.36 -6.80
CA SER A 525 4.26 -16.61 -5.56
C SER A 525 3.53 -17.28 -4.38
N GLU A 526 4.03 -17.04 -3.15
CA GLU A 526 3.39 -17.54 -1.92
C GLU A 526 2.14 -16.75 -1.50
N SER A 527 1.84 -15.61 -2.14
CA SER A 527 0.79 -14.68 -1.71
C SER A 527 -0.07 -14.21 -2.89
N PRO A 528 -0.98 -15.04 -3.38
CA PRO A 528 -1.88 -14.67 -4.48
C PRO A 528 -2.84 -13.52 -4.07
N PRO A 529 -3.34 -12.73 -5.03
CA PRO A 529 -4.44 -11.79 -4.80
C PRO A 529 -5.66 -12.50 -4.19
N ILE A 530 -6.37 -11.79 -3.31
CA ILE A 530 -7.52 -12.35 -2.58
C ILE A 530 -8.61 -12.88 -3.49
N GLU A 531 -8.86 -12.21 -4.62
CA GLU A 531 -9.85 -12.64 -5.60
C GLU A 531 -9.55 -14.01 -6.23
N LEU A 532 -8.27 -14.39 -6.28
CA LEU A 532 -7.83 -15.67 -6.86
C LEU A 532 -7.60 -16.77 -5.82
N HIS A 533 -7.93 -16.55 -4.53
CA HIS A 533 -7.60 -17.49 -3.46
C HIS A 533 -8.03 -18.94 -3.75
N GLY A 534 -9.30 -19.16 -4.09
CA GLY A 534 -9.84 -20.49 -4.38
C GLY A 534 -9.24 -21.09 -5.64
N ILE A 535 -9.22 -20.34 -6.74
CA ILE A 535 -8.80 -20.85 -8.05
C ILE A 535 -7.29 -21.10 -8.14
N VAL A 536 -6.46 -20.27 -7.53
CA VAL A 536 -5.01 -20.51 -7.47
C VAL A 536 -4.70 -21.75 -6.62
N PHE A 537 -5.41 -21.92 -5.50
CA PHE A 537 -5.30 -23.15 -4.72
C PHE A 537 -5.69 -24.38 -5.56
N ASP A 538 -6.78 -24.29 -6.32
CA ASP A 538 -7.26 -25.37 -7.18
C ASP A 538 -6.25 -25.69 -8.29
N ILE A 539 -5.65 -24.68 -8.92
CA ILE A 539 -4.58 -24.83 -9.92
C ILE A 539 -3.37 -25.56 -9.30
N LEU A 540 -2.86 -25.07 -8.18
CA LEU A 540 -1.69 -25.65 -7.50
C LEU A 540 -1.97 -27.07 -6.99
N ASN A 541 -3.15 -27.31 -6.44
CA ASN A 541 -3.54 -28.64 -6.00
C ASN A 541 -3.73 -29.60 -7.18
N LEU A 542 -4.30 -29.13 -8.31
CA LEU A 542 -4.45 -29.94 -9.52
C LEU A 542 -3.09 -30.24 -10.16
N SER A 543 -2.12 -29.33 -10.07
CA SER A 543 -0.78 -29.56 -10.60
C SER A 543 -0.03 -30.71 -9.90
N LEU A 544 -0.40 -31.05 -8.66
CA LEU A 544 0.15 -32.20 -7.94
C LEU A 544 -0.29 -33.57 -8.52
N ASP A 545 -1.32 -33.58 -9.34
CA ASP A 545 -1.82 -34.81 -9.99
C ASP A 545 -1.00 -35.16 -11.26
N PHE A 546 -0.03 -34.34 -11.63
CA PHE A 546 0.87 -34.54 -12.76
C PHE A 546 2.29 -34.86 -12.28
N ASN A 547 3.10 -35.47 -13.11
CA ASN A 547 4.49 -35.76 -12.78
C ASN A 547 5.36 -34.48 -12.80
N ASP A 548 5.15 -33.64 -13.81
CA ASP A 548 5.87 -32.37 -13.92
C ASP A 548 4.98 -31.31 -14.62
N VAL A 549 4.81 -30.15 -13.97
CA VAL A 549 4.08 -29.00 -14.49
C VAL A 549 4.94 -27.75 -14.37
N ARG A 550 5.05 -26.99 -15.46
CA ARG A 550 5.72 -25.70 -15.47
C ARG A 550 4.78 -24.62 -15.92
N PHE A 551 4.78 -23.47 -15.23
CA PHE A 551 4.02 -22.29 -15.61
C PHE A 551 4.97 -21.22 -16.14
N SER A 552 4.74 -20.77 -17.37
CA SER A 552 5.60 -19.82 -18.07
C SER A 552 4.80 -18.67 -18.69
N PHE A 553 5.39 -17.49 -18.71
CA PHE A 553 4.88 -16.35 -19.44
C PHE A 553 5.33 -16.43 -20.90
N VAL A 554 4.43 -16.14 -21.83
CA VAL A 554 4.71 -15.99 -23.25
C VAL A 554 4.20 -14.64 -23.77
N PRO A 555 4.87 -14.03 -24.74
CA PRO A 555 4.37 -12.82 -25.38
C PRO A 555 3.03 -13.07 -26.08
N ARG A 556 2.16 -12.06 -26.12
CA ARG A 556 0.85 -12.17 -26.77
C ARG A 556 0.92 -12.61 -28.24
N SER A 557 2.02 -12.30 -28.92
CA SER A 557 2.27 -12.76 -30.30
C SER A 557 2.34 -14.28 -30.43
N GLU A 558 2.71 -15.00 -29.37
CA GLU A 558 2.83 -16.46 -29.32
C GLU A 558 1.55 -17.13 -28.80
N ASN A 559 0.61 -16.38 -28.17
CA ASN A 559 -0.64 -16.88 -27.61
C ASN A 559 -1.88 -16.68 -28.52
N ARG A 560 -1.68 -16.37 -29.80
CA ARG A 560 -2.76 -15.95 -30.72
C ARG A 560 -3.90 -16.96 -30.85
N VAL A 561 -3.58 -18.25 -30.93
CA VAL A 561 -4.59 -19.30 -31.10
C VAL A 561 -5.52 -19.36 -29.92
N ALA A 562 -5.00 -19.30 -28.68
CA ALA A 562 -5.80 -19.29 -27.47
C ALA A 562 -6.63 -17.99 -27.35
N ASP A 563 -6.07 -16.82 -27.71
CA ASP A 563 -6.77 -15.52 -27.74
C ASP A 563 -7.96 -15.54 -28.72
N GLU A 564 -7.78 -16.09 -29.92
CA GLU A 564 -8.85 -16.22 -30.91
C GLU A 564 -9.98 -17.15 -30.41
N LEU A 565 -9.65 -18.28 -29.81
CA LEU A 565 -10.60 -19.20 -29.21
C LEU A 565 -11.39 -18.55 -28.06
N ALA A 566 -10.71 -17.82 -27.18
CA ALA A 566 -11.34 -17.11 -26.06
C ALA A 566 -12.33 -16.04 -26.55
N LYS A 567 -11.95 -15.24 -27.55
CA LYS A 567 -12.81 -14.22 -28.17
C LYS A 567 -14.01 -14.83 -28.88
N SER A 568 -13.81 -15.91 -29.64
CA SER A 568 -14.88 -16.64 -30.32
C SER A 568 -15.87 -17.19 -29.30
N SER A 569 -15.41 -17.79 -28.22
CA SER A 569 -16.25 -18.30 -27.12
C SER A 569 -17.08 -17.18 -26.48
N LEU A 570 -16.49 -16.03 -26.18
CA LEU A 570 -17.20 -14.87 -25.60
C LEU A 570 -18.24 -14.31 -26.57
N PHE A 571 -17.93 -14.25 -27.87
CA PHE A 571 -18.86 -13.76 -28.89
C PHE A 571 -20.07 -14.70 -29.04
N SER A 572 -19.85 -16.00 -29.17
CA SER A 572 -20.91 -17.00 -29.31
C SER A 572 -21.81 -17.04 -28.07
N PHE A 573 -21.24 -16.84 -26.88
CA PHE A 573 -21.97 -16.80 -25.62
C PHE A 573 -22.90 -15.57 -25.50
N SER A 574 -22.52 -14.45 -26.10
CA SER A 574 -23.31 -13.21 -26.09
C SER A 574 -24.54 -13.27 -27.02
N ILE A 575 -24.56 -14.16 -28.00
CA ILE A 575 -25.61 -14.27 -29.02
C ILE A 575 -26.75 -15.18 -28.55
N VAL A 576 -26.54 -16.07 -27.57
CA VAL A 576 -27.56 -17.01 -27.05
C VAL A 576 -28.11 -16.51 -25.71
N PRO A 577 -29.23 -15.75 -25.68
CA PRO A 577 -29.86 -15.39 -24.42
C PRO A 577 -30.61 -16.62 -23.87
N GLY A 578 -30.09 -17.23 -22.81
CA GLY A 578 -30.88 -18.15 -21.99
C GLY A 578 -30.50 -19.63 -21.88
N SER A 579 -29.34 -20.07 -22.33
CA SER A 579 -28.86 -21.41 -21.99
C SER A 579 -28.07 -21.41 -20.69
N THR A 580 -28.68 -21.89 -19.62
CA THR A 580 -28.03 -22.34 -18.39
C THR A 580 -27.18 -23.57 -18.71
N GLY A 581 -25.97 -23.36 -19.23
CA GLY A 581 -25.08 -24.43 -19.63
C GLY A 581 -23.86 -24.49 -18.71
N LEU A 582 -24.02 -25.07 -17.56
CA LEU A 582 -22.95 -25.85 -16.92
C LEU A 582 -23.25 -27.31 -17.27
N ASN A 583 -22.66 -27.79 -18.33
CA ASN A 583 -22.50 -29.22 -18.54
C ASN A 583 -21.06 -29.63 -18.27
N PRO A 584 -20.85 -30.86 -17.70
CA PRO A 584 -19.73 -31.32 -16.89
C PRO A 584 -18.38 -31.40 -17.60
#